data_af0ca7285153091a769131b988ccf74d
#
_entry.id   af0ca7285153091a769131b988ccf74d
#
_cell.length_a   1.000
_cell.length_b   1.000
_cell.length_c   1.000
_cell.angle_alpha   90.00
_cell.angle_beta   90.00
_cell.angle_gamma   90.00
#
_symmetry.space_group_name_H-M   'P 1'
#
loop_
_entity.id
_entity.type
_entity.pdbx_description
1 polymer ?
#
loop_
_entity_poly.entity_id
_entity_poly.type
_entity_poly.pdbx_seq_one_letter_code
_entity_poly.pdbx_strand_id
1 'polypeptide(L)'
;MNLRTTSTKALRDGAAIAVAMAVMNVTTYAFTILAARLLGPAEYGALAAVMGLLLIVNVLSLGLQATGARRVSAAPEDRLVIERDVMSAGYRSAAALGVVVLVASPVIALLLHLDSWLIPALVAATGVPLTVMGAQAGVLQGERRWGPLAGIYVAVGLGRLGFGAIGLLLAANTLGAMAGVAVGALVPVVIGAVALRRPGRQRLRGDTARRSERWAEGGVLREVGHNSHALLAFFALSNVDVVTARITLDEHQAGLYAGGLILAKAVLFLPQFIVVLAFPSMASGTSRDAARRNSLLLVLGLGAMTVTGVAVLHTIAVEFVGGQAYAEIGSMLWAFAALGTLLAMLQVMVYDAVARQNRSAVYLVWATLVAVLCAIPFVSTVVEWLTAVSIADTSALLLLLLTLRPSRRSVPSEPQDVPSVR
;
A
#
# COMPACT_ATOMS: atom_id res chain seq x y z
N MET A 1 26.15 -31.04 0.85
CA MET A 1 25.35 -30.06 1.58
C MET A 1 23.97 -29.99 0.92
N ASN A 2 22.89 -30.37 1.66
CA ASN A 2 21.61 -30.80 1.14
C ASN A 2 20.78 -29.65 0.47
N LEU A 3 20.74 -29.59 -0.84
CA LEU A 3 19.87 -28.68 -1.62
C LEU A 3 18.37 -28.82 -1.30
N ARG A 4 17.92 -30.02 -0.89
CA ARG A 4 16.51 -30.30 -0.52
C ARG A 4 16.07 -29.64 0.80
N THR A 5 16.95 -29.56 1.80
CA THR A 5 16.63 -28.95 3.11
C THR A 5 16.59 -27.43 3.05
N THR A 6 17.37 -26.80 2.16
CA THR A 6 17.34 -25.34 1.92
C THR A 6 16.08 -24.90 1.18
N SER A 7 15.61 -25.71 0.24
CA SER A 7 14.37 -25.44 -0.52
C SER A 7 13.12 -25.50 0.37
N THR A 8 13.02 -26.53 1.24
CA THR A 8 11.85 -26.70 2.13
C THR A 8 11.78 -25.61 3.22
N LYS A 9 12.92 -25.15 3.73
CA LYS A 9 12.96 -24.03 4.69
C LYS A 9 12.54 -22.71 4.04
N ALA A 10 13.04 -22.39 2.85
CA ALA A 10 12.69 -21.19 2.11
C ALA A 10 11.19 -21.16 1.75
N LEU A 11 10.61 -22.29 1.36
CA LEU A 11 9.17 -22.43 1.10
C LEU A 11 8.34 -22.20 2.37
N ARG A 12 8.74 -22.77 3.50
CA ARG A 12 8.06 -22.60 4.79
C ARG A 12 8.11 -21.16 5.28
N ASP A 13 9.26 -20.52 5.13
CA ASP A 13 9.46 -19.12 5.54
C ASP A 13 8.64 -18.17 4.65
N GLY A 14 8.60 -18.41 3.34
CA GLY A 14 7.74 -17.67 2.41
C GLY A 14 6.24 -17.86 2.70
N ALA A 15 5.83 -19.09 3.00
CA ALA A 15 4.44 -19.38 3.37
C ALA A 15 4.04 -18.68 4.69
N ALA A 16 4.92 -18.63 5.67
CA ALA A 16 4.66 -17.93 6.95
C ALA A 16 4.40 -16.43 6.75
N ILE A 17 5.18 -15.77 5.89
CA ILE A 17 4.97 -14.36 5.54
C ILE A 17 3.66 -14.17 4.77
N ALA A 18 3.35 -15.05 3.80
CA ALA A 18 2.12 -14.98 3.04
C ALA A 18 0.89 -15.11 3.96
N VAL A 19 0.90 -16.06 4.90
CA VAL A 19 -0.15 -16.22 5.91
C VAL A 19 -0.25 -14.99 6.82
N ALA A 20 0.88 -14.45 7.28
CA ALA A 20 0.87 -13.25 8.12
C ALA A 20 0.29 -12.03 7.39
N MET A 21 0.62 -11.85 6.12
CA MET A 21 0.03 -10.80 5.27
C MET A 21 -1.45 -11.03 5.02
N ALA A 22 -1.88 -12.27 4.80
CA ALA A 22 -3.29 -12.59 4.67
C ALA A 22 -4.07 -12.27 5.95
N VAL A 23 -3.55 -12.65 7.13
CA VAL A 23 -4.14 -12.30 8.43
C VAL A 23 -4.21 -10.77 8.59
N MET A 24 -3.13 -10.05 8.30
CA MET A 24 -3.10 -8.59 8.34
C MET A 24 -4.19 -7.97 7.45
N ASN A 25 -4.32 -8.44 6.22
CA ASN A 25 -5.31 -7.91 5.26
C ASN A 25 -6.74 -8.22 5.71
N VAL A 26 -7.03 -9.48 6.10
CA VAL A 26 -8.36 -9.89 6.56
C VAL A 26 -8.78 -9.11 7.80
N THR A 27 -7.89 -8.96 8.78
CA THR A 27 -8.22 -8.23 10.02
C THR A 27 -8.34 -6.73 9.78
N THR A 28 -7.50 -6.13 8.92
CA THR A 28 -7.64 -4.73 8.51
C THR A 28 -8.98 -4.49 7.80
N TYR A 29 -9.38 -5.42 6.95
CA TYR A 29 -10.64 -5.35 6.23
C TYR A 29 -11.85 -5.55 7.14
N ALA A 30 -11.75 -6.49 8.09
CA ALA A 30 -12.76 -6.70 9.12
C ALA A 30 -13.00 -5.43 9.96
N PHE A 31 -11.92 -4.70 10.32
CA PHE A 31 -12.05 -3.39 10.96
C PHE A 31 -12.83 -2.39 10.09
N THR A 32 -12.53 -2.35 8.79
CA THR A 32 -13.20 -1.44 7.84
C THR A 32 -14.72 -1.70 7.77
N ILE A 33 -15.12 -2.96 7.64
CA ILE A 33 -16.55 -3.36 7.64
C ILE A 33 -17.22 -3.05 8.98
N LEU A 34 -16.54 -3.38 10.09
CA LEU A 34 -17.05 -3.09 11.43
C LEU A 34 -17.30 -1.60 11.64
N ALA A 35 -16.33 -0.77 11.22
CA ALA A 35 -16.44 0.68 11.31
C ALA A 35 -17.60 1.21 10.45
N ALA A 36 -17.75 0.74 9.21
CA ALA A 36 -18.86 1.14 8.33
C ALA A 36 -20.23 0.81 8.94
N ARG A 37 -20.35 -0.36 9.58
CA ARG A 37 -21.61 -0.78 10.25
C ARG A 37 -21.95 0.01 11.49
N LEU A 38 -20.95 0.31 12.33
CA LEU A 38 -21.16 0.97 13.61
C LEU A 38 -21.30 2.49 13.49
N LEU A 39 -20.63 3.10 12.53
CA LEU A 39 -20.60 4.55 12.36
C LEU A 39 -21.70 5.07 11.43
N GLY A 40 -22.16 4.25 10.49
CA GLY A 40 -23.00 4.72 9.40
C GLY A 40 -22.25 5.59 8.38
N PRO A 41 -22.94 6.03 7.27
CA PRO A 41 -22.25 6.67 6.14
C PRO A 41 -21.46 7.92 6.52
N ALA A 42 -22.04 8.92 7.16
CA ALA A 42 -21.41 10.22 7.39
C ALA A 42 -20.10 10.13 8.20
N GLU A 43 -20.14 9.45 9.35
CA GLU A 43 -18.97 9.25 10.20
C GLU A 43 -17.95 8.29 9.56
N TYR A 44 -18.43 7.24 8.88
CA TYR A 44 -17.54 6.32 8.17
C TYR A 44 -16.83 7.02 7.00
N GLY A 45 -17.49 7.94 6.31
CA GLY A 45 -16.89 8.77 5.27
C GLY A 45 -15.71 9.58 5.78
N ALA A 46 -15.87 10.21 6.95
CA ALA A 46 -14.80 10.93 7.65
C ALA A 46 -13.64 9.98 8.01
N LEU A 47 -13.94 8.83 8.62
CA LEU A 47 -12.93 7.82 8.95
C LEU A 47 -12.19 7.31 7.71
N ALA A 48 -12.91 7.01 6.63
CA ALA A 48 -12.33 6.49 5.40
C ALA A 48 -11.39 7.50 4.72
N ALA A 49 -11.76 8.79 4.71
CA ALA A 49 -10.90 9.86 4.20
C ALA A 49 -9.59 9.99 5.00
N VAL A 50 -9.70 9.98 6.32
CA VAL A 50 -8.53 10.05 7.23
C VAL A 50 -7.67 8.80 7.09
N MET A 51 -8.26 7.62 6.93
CA MET A 51 -7.54 6.37 6.66
C MET A 51 -6.88 6.38 5.27
N GLY A 52 -7.52 6.98 4.25
CA GLY A 52 -6.91 7.21 2.94
C GLY A 52 -5.67 8.08 3.05
N LEU A 53 -5.74 9.18 3.81
CA LEU A 53 -4.59 10.04 4.09
C LEU A 53 -3.49 9.27 4.82
N LEU A 54 -3.83 8.45 5.81
CA LEU A 54 -2.87 7.60 6.52
C LEU A 54 -2.16 6.62 5.57
N LEU A 55 -2.86 6.04 4.59
CA LEU A 55 -2.26 5.14 3.60
C LEU A 55 -1.28 5.86 2.68
N ILE A 56 -1.59 7.09 2.27
CA ILE A 56 -0.67 7.93 1.48
C ILE A 56 0.60 8.22 2.28
N VAL A 57 0.45 8.64 3.52
CA VAL A 57 1.56 8.93 4.44
C VAL A 57 2.41 7.69 4.73
N ASN A 58 1.80 6.51 4.82
CA ASN A 58 2.47 5.23 5.12
C ASN A 58 3.42 4.76 4.01
N VAL A 59 3.40 5.35 2.83
CA VAL A 59 4.37 5.06 1.75
C VAL A 59 5.81 5.30 2.20
N LEU A 60 6.03 6.26 3.10
CA LEU A 60 7.34 6.50 3.69
C LEU A 60 7.86 5.28 4.47
N SER A 61 6.98 4.60 5.20
CA SER A 61 7.26 3.33 5.89
C SER A 61 7.70 2.24 4.91
N LEU A 62 6.98 2.10 3.78
CA LEU A 62 7.31 1.12 2.74
C LEU A 62 8.66 1.42 2.07
N GLY A 63 8.96 2.70 1.83
CA GLY A 63 10.25 3.13 1.29
C GLY A 63 11.42 2.83 2.22
N LEU A 64 11.26 3.06 3.52
CA LEU A 64 12.24 2.70 4.54
C LEU A 64 12.43 1.19 4.63
N GLN A 65 11.33 0.42 4.57
CA GLN A 65 11.38 -1.04 4.58
C GLN A 65 12.15 -1.57 3.37
N ALA A 66 11.82 -1.13 2.16
CA ALA A 66 12.49 -1.58 0.94
C ALA A 66 13.99 -1.22 0.94
N THR A 67 14.34 0.00 1.35
CA THR A 67 15.72 0.47 1.43
C THR A 67 16.52 -0.30 2.49
N GLY A 68 15.95 -0.50 3.68
CA GLY A 68 16.56 -1.28 4.76
C GLY A 68 16.81 -2.73 4.35
N ALA A 69 15.80 -3.38 3.77
CA ALA A 69 15.91 -4.76 3.31
C ALA A 69 17.00 -4.92 2.24
N ARG A 70 17.05 -4.00 1.26
CA ARG A 70 18.05 -4.03 0.20
C ARG A 70 19.47 -3.83 0.72
N ARG A 71 19.69 -2.81 1.57
CA ARG A 71 21.03 -2.51 2.11
C ARG A 71 21.58 -3.62 2.97
N VAL A 72 20.77 -4.15 3.91
CA VAL A 72 21.17 -5.26 4.79
C VAL A 72 21.44 -6.53 4.00
N SER A 73 20.66 -6.82 2.96
CA SER A 73 20.87 -7.99 2.10
C SER A 73 22.13 -7.85 1.23
N ALA A 74 22.48 -6.63 0.81
CA ALA A 74 23.64 -6.36 -0.04
C ALA A 74 24.97 -6.42 0.72
N ALA A 75 25.00 -6.08 2.03
CA ALA A 75 26.20 -6.07 2.86
C ALA A 75 25.92 -6.65 4.25
N PRO A 76 25.75 -7.99 4.36
CA PRO A 76 25.42 -8.66 5.62
C PRO A 76 26.49 -8.47 6.72
N GLU A 77 27.74 -8.27 6.34
CA GLU A 77 28.87 -8.00 7.23
C GLU A 77 28.77 -6.64 7.92
N ASP A 78 28.18 -5.62 7.26
CA ASP A 78 28.00 -4.27 7.77
C ASP A 78 26.62 -4.06 8.41
N ARG A 79 25.85 -5.13 8.61
CA ARG A 79 24.44 -5.09 9.06
C ARG A 79 24.16 -4.19 10.26
N LEU A 80 25.07 -4.13 11.26
CA LEU A 80 24.87 -3.34 12.47
C LEU A 80 25.01 -1.83 12.21
N VAL A 81 25.90 -1.44 11.31
CA VAL A 81 26.06 -0.06 10.86
C VAL A 81 24.82 0.34 10.04
N ILE A 82 24.44 -0.50 9.08
CA ILE A 82 23.26 -0.28 8.24
C ILE A 82 21.99 -0.22 9.09
N GLU A 83 21.83 -1.13 10.07
CA GLU A 83 20.70 -1.10 11.01
C GLU A 83 20.60 0.25 11.74
N ARG A 84 21.73 0.74 12.26
CA ARG A 84 21.79 2.04 12.95
C ARG A 84 21.38 3.19 12.02
N ASP A 85 21.90 3.21 10.80
CA ASP A 85 21.66 4.27 9.84
C ASP A 85 20.21 4.25 9.35
N VAL A 86 19.66 3.06 9.05
CA VAL A 86 18.25 2.89 8.65
C VAL A 86 17.30 3.27 9.79
N MET A 87 17.60 2.87 11.03
CA MET A 87 16.78 3.24 12.19
C MET A 87 16.87 4.74 12.49
N SER A 88 18.06 5.36 12.37
CA SER A 88 18.22 6.82 12.52
C SER A 88 17.44 7.58 11.46
N ALA A 89 17.51 7.15 10.19
CA ALA A 89 16.70 7.71 9.10
C ALA A 89 15.20 7.52 9.38
N GLY A 90 14.81 6.34 9.89
CA GLY A 90 13.43 6.02 10.27
C GLY A 90 12.89 6.95 11.35
N TYR A 91 13.64 7.18 12.44
CA TYR A 91 13.22 8.10 13.50
C TYR A 91 13.13 9.55 13.02
N ARG A 92 14.10 10.03 12.21
CA ARG A 92 14.05 11.39 11.65
C ARG A 92 12.88 11.58 10.70
N SER A 93 12.65 10.60 9.82
CA SER A 93 11.52 10.62 8.90
C SER A 93 10.17 10.59 9.65
N ALA A 94 10.08 9.76 10.70
CA ALA A 94 8.89 9.67 11.53
C ALA A 94 8.61 10.99 12.26
N ALA A 95 9.66 11.61 12.85
CA ALA A 95 9.54 12.91 13.52
C ALA A 95 9.13 14.03 12.54
N ALA A 96 9.78 14.11 11.37
CA ALA A 96 9.44 15.09 10.34
C ALA A 96 7.99 14.91 9.85
N LEU A 97 7.59 13.67 9.57
CA LEU A 97 6.22 13.33 9.19
C LEU A 97 5.23 13.73 10.27
N GLY A 98 5.51 13.36 11.53
CA GLY A 98 4.65 13.71 12.67
C GLY A 98 4.45 15.21 12.80
N VAL A 99 5.53 16.00 12.70
CA VAL A 99 5.45 17.47 12.75
C VAL A 99 4.65 18.03 11.58
N VAL A 100 4.92 17.58 10.36
CA VAL A 100 4.21 18.08 9.15
C VAL A 100 2.72 17.78 9.25
N VAL A 101 2.33 16.54 9.59
CA VAL A 101 0.90 16.18 9.69
C VAL A 101 0.23 16.87 10.86
N LEU A 102 0.92 17.02 12.01
CA LEU A 102 0.37 17.70 13.18
C LEU A 102 0.13 19.21 12.89
N VAL A 103 1.09 19.88 12.26
CA VAL A 103 0.95 21.29 11.85
C VAL A 103 -0.16 21.46 10.79
N ALA A 104 -0.29 20.49 9.88
CA ALA A 104 -1.34 20.49 8.87
C ALA A 104 -2.73 20.10 9.42
N SER A 105 -2.82 19.51 10.62
CA SER A 105 -4.06 18.97 11.18
C SER A 105 -5.24 19.94 11.20
N PRO A 106 -5.10 21.22 11.57
CA PRO A 106 -6.23 22.15 11.53
C PRO A 106 -6.75 22.39 10.11
N VAL A 107 -5.84 22.49 9.12
CA VAL A 107 -6.20 22.66 7.71
C VAL A 107 -6.86 21.40 7.16
N ILE A 108 -6.33 20.23 7.51
CA ILE A 108 -6.94 18.94 7.10
C ILE A 108 -8.33 18.79 7.70
N ALA A 109 -8.52 19.15 8.97
CA ALA A 109 -9.82 19.12 9.63
C ALA A 109 -10.84 20.01 8.92
N LEU A 110 -10.43 21.24 8.56
CA LEU A 110 -11.27 22.18 7.81
C LEU A 110 -11.65 21.62 6.43
N LEU A 111 -10.66 21.11 5.67
CA LEU A 111 -10.88 20.63 4.31
C LEU A 111 -11.75 19.35 4.27
N LEU A 112 -11.62 18.47 5.26
CA LEU A 112 -12.36 17.22 5.34
C LEU A 112 -13.67 17.35 6.15
N HIS A 113 -14.04 18.58 6.53
CA HIS A 113 -15.24 18.84 7.35
C HIS A 113 -15.31 17.93 8.58
N LEU A 114 -14.21 17.87 9.37
CA LEU A 114 -14.13 17.07 10.58
C LEU A 114 -14.48 17.88 11.82
N ASP A 115 -15.18 17.27 12.78
CA ASP A 115 -15.62 17.95 14.02
C ASP A 115 -14.45 18.40 14.91
N SER A 116 -13.26 17.81 14.73
CA SER A 116 -12.10 18.11 15.55
C SER A 116 -10.79 17.97 14.80
N TRP A 117 -9.88 18.94 15.01
CA TRP A 117 -8.49 18.85 14.53
C TRP A 117 -7.70 17.70 15.17
N LEU A 118 -8.19 17.13 16.27
CA LEU A 118 -7.59 15.96 16.90
C LEU A 118 -7.66 14.71 16.01
N ILE A 119 -8.69 14.60 15.14
CA ILE A 119 -8.84 13.45 14.24
C ILE A 119 -7.65 13.35 13.27
N PRO A 120 -7.29 14.38 12.47
CA PRO A 120 -6.08 14.32 11.65
C PRO A 120 -4.78 14.34 12.47
N ALA A 121 -4.76 14.89 13.68
CA ALA A 121 -3.60 14.77 14.58
C ALA A 121 -3.33 13.29 14.96
N LEU A 122 -4.37 12.45 15.06
CA LEU A 122 -4.22 11.01 15.26
C LEU A 122 -3.62 10.29 14.03
N VAL A 123 -3.69 10.88 12.82
CA VAL A 123 -2.91 10.40 11.67
C VAL A 123 -1.42 10.53 11.94
N ALA A 124 -0.98 11.65 12.52
CA ALA A 124 0.42 11.79 12.95
C ALA A 124 0.78 10.76 14.02
N ALA A 125 -0.07 10.61 15.05
CA ALA A 125 0.13 9.65 16.14
C ALA A 125 0.19 8.19 15.63
N THR A 126 -0.48 7.87 14.54
CA THR A 126 -0.46 6.56 13.88
C THR A 126 0.72 6.42 12.90
N GLY A 127 0.96 7.45 12.09
CA GLY A 127 1.98 7.46 11.04
C GLY A 127 3.41 7.40 11.58
N VAL A 128 3.66 8.06 12.72
CA VAL A 128 4.98 8.04 13.39
C VAL A 128 5.41 6.61 13.76
N PRO A 129 4.65 5.84 14.56
CA PRO A 129 5.02 4.46 14.87
C PRO A 129 5.08 3.57 13.63
N LEU A 130 4.15 3.70 12.66
CA LEU A 130 4.19 2.91 11.43
C LEU A 130 5.45 3.20 10.59
N THR A 131 5.93 4.44 10.57
CA THR A 131 7.18 4.81 9.88
C THR A 131 8.39 4.14 10.55
N VAL A 132 8.46 4.15 11.88
CA VAL A 132 9.51 3.44 12.64
C VAL A 132 9.42 1.93 12.40
N MET A 133 8.22 1.37 12.41
CA MET A 133 8.00 -0.05 12.11
C MET A 133 8.52 -0.41 10.70
N GLY A 134 8.34 0.45 9.70
CA GLY A 134 8.88 0.21 8.36
C GLY A 134 10.39 0.03 8.34
N ALA A 135 11.12 0.89 9.07
CA ALA A 135 12.57 0.74 9.23
C ALA A 135 12.95 -0.59 9.92
N GLN A 136 12.23 -0.95 11.00
CA GLN A 136 12.43 -2.23 11.70
C GLN A 136 12.15 -3.44 10.80
N ALA A 137 11.03 -3.42 10.08
CA ALA A 137 10.64 -4.47 9.14
C ALA A 137 11.67 -4.62 8.02
N GLY A 138 12.22 -3.52 7.50
CA GLY A 138 13.27 -3.53 6.49
C GLY A 138 14.53 -4.22 6.96
N VAL A 139 15.00 -3.93 8.17
CA VAL A 139 16.16 -4.60 8.76
C VAL A 139 15.89 -6.09 8.93
N LEU A 140 14.77 -6.49 9.53
CA LEU A 140 14.38 -7.88 9.74
C LEU A 140 14.25 -8.66 8.43
N GLN A 141 13.68 -8.03 7.40
CA GLN A 141 13.55 -8.59 6.05
C GLN A 141 14.93 -8.82 5.41
N GLY A 142 15.83 -7.85 5.49
CA GLY A 142 17.18 -7.94 4.97
C GLY A 142 18.01 -9.03 5.68
N GLU A 143 17.80 -9.22 6.97
CA GLU A 143 18.40 -10.29 7.76
C GLU A 143 17.74 -11.67 7.58
N ARG A 144 16.67 -11.75 6.78
CA ARG A 144 15.84 -12.95 6.59
C ARG A 144 15.27 -13.51 7.89
N ARG A 145 14.93 -12.63 8.84
CA ARG A 145 14.29 -12.98 10.11
C ARG A 145 12.78 -12.99 9.96
N TRP A 146 12.28 -13.99 9.27
CA TRP A 146 10.90 -14.07 8.82
C TRP A 146 9.87 -14.19 9.95
N GLY A 147 10.21 -14.89 11.04
CA GLY A 147 9.30 -15.04 12.19
C GLY A 147 8.93 -13.71 12.85
N PRO A 148 9.89 -12.88 13.32
CA PRO A 148 9.60 -11.54 13.83
C PRO A 148 8.90 -10.63 12.81
N LEU A 149 9.27 -10.71 11.54
CA LEU A 149 8.62 -9.93 10.46
C LEU A 149 7.14 -10.34 10.30
N ALA A 150 6.86 -11.64 10.31
CA ALA A 150 5.49 -12.16 10.30
C ALA A 150 4.69 -11.67 11.53
N GLY A 151 5.33 -11.67 12.71
CA GLY A 151 4.76 -11.11 13.94
C GLY A 151 4.39 -9.63 13.82
N ILE A 152 5.22 -8.82 13.16
CA ILE A 152 4.91 -7.41 12.88
C ILE A 152 3.66 -7.29 12.00
N TYR A 153 3.55 -8.04 10.90
CA TYR A 153 2.40 -7.98 10.00
C TYR A 153 1.10 -8.40 10.70
N VAL A 154 1.13 -9.50 11.44
CA VAL A 154 -0.03 -9.94 12.23
C VAL A 154 -0.43 -8.86 13.25
N ALA A 155 0.55 -8.24 13.93
CA ALA A 155 0.29 -7.19 14.90
C ALA A 155 -0.29 -5.91 14.29
N VAL A 156 0.07 -5.55 13.05
CA VAL A 156 -0.54 -4.42 12.33
C VAL A 156 -2.04 -4.66 12.15
N GLY A 157 -2.43 -5.85 11.71
CA GLY A 157 -3.83 -6.17 11.47
C GLY A 157 -4.63 -6.34 12.76
N LEU A 158 -4.15 -7.19 13.68
CA LEU A 158 -4.82 -7.44 14.96
C LEU A 158 -4.85 -6.19 15.85
N GLY A 159 -3.77 -5.40 15.87
CA GLY A 159 -3.72 -4.13 16.59
C GLY A 159 -4.77 -3.16 16.10
N ARG A 160 -4.90 -3.00 14.77
CA ARG A 160 -5.92 -2.14 14.16
C ARG A 160 -7.33 -2.63 14.48
N LEU A 161 -7.62 -3.92 14.27
CA LEU A 161 -8.92 -4.49 14.54
C LEU A 161 -9.27 -4.42 16.03
N GLY A 162 -8.38 -4.89 16.92
CA GLY A 162 -8.66 -4.99 18.35
C GLY A 162 -8.81 -3.61 19.01
N PHE A 163 -7.78 -2.77 18.92
CA PHE A 163 -7.83 -1.43 19.53
C PHE A 163 -8.78 -0.49 18.78
N GLY A 164 -8.88 -0.59 17.45
CA GLY A 164 -9.86 0.16 16.68
C GLY A 164 -11.31 -0.20 17.05
N ALA A 165 -11.62 -1.49 17.23
CA ALA A 165 -12.93 -1.92 17.71
C ALA A 165 -13.20 -1.42 19.14
N ILE A 166 -12.22 -1.48 20.04
CA ILE A 166 -12.37 -0.92 21.39
C ILE A 166 -12.66 0.58 21.31
N GLY A 167 -11.92 1.33 20.49
CA GLY A 167 -12.17 2.76 20.29
C GLY A 167 -13.56 3.06 19.76
N LEU A 168 -14.06 2.26 18.81
CA LEU A 168 -15.45 2.35 18.30
C LEU A 168 -16.51 2.04 19.34
N LEU A 169 -16.27 1.06 20.23
CA LEU A 169 -17.20 0.68 21.27
C LEU A 169 -17.25 1.70 22.43
N LEU A 170 -16.12 2.37 22.72
CA LEU A 170 -16.04 3.40 23.76
C LEU A 170 -16.61 4.75 23.30
N ALA A 171 -16.41 5.08 22.02
CA ALA A 171 -16.92 6.29 21.42
C ALA A 171 -17.29 5.99 19.97
N ALA A 172 -18.57 5.83 19.68
CA ALA A 172 -19.10 5.47 18.37
C ALA A 172 -18.98 6.63 17.37
N ASN A 173 -17.75 7.13 17.13
CA ASN A 173 -17.41 8.22 16.23
C ASN A 173 -16.02 8.04 15.62
N THR A 174 -15.70 8.89 14.66
CA THR A 174 -14.41 8.88 13.95
C THR A 174 -13.21 9.08 14.88
N LEU A 175 -13.34 9.93 15.91
CA LEU A 175 -12.27 10.19 16.87
C LEU A 175 -11.92 8.93 17.68
N GLY A 176 -12.92 8.22 18.20
CA GLY A 176 -12.73 6.98 18.94
C GLY A 176 -12.08 5.89 18.09
N ALA A 177 -12.57 5.71 16.86
CA ALA A 177 -11.98 4.77 15.91
C ALA A 177 -10.48 5.06 15.65
N MET A 178 -10.15 6.31 15.36
CA MET A 178 -8.77 6.74 15.09
C MET A 178 -7.86 6.64 16.32
N ALA A 179 -8.38 6.97 17.51
CA ALA A 179 -7.63 6.82 18.77
C ALA A 179 -7.26 5.35 19.00
N GLY A 180 -8.21 4.43 18.81
CA GLY A 180 -7.95 2.99 18.88
C GLY A 180 -6.89 2.55 17.86
N VAL A 181 -6.99 2.98 16.61
CA VAL A 181 -6.00 2.67 15.56
C VAL A 181 -4.62 3.19 15.93
N ALA A 182 -4.52 4.40 16.50
CA ALA A 182 -3.25 4.99 16.93
C ALA A 182 -2.59 4.17 18.06
N VAL A 183 -3.37 3.71 19.04
CA VAL A 183 -2.86 2.80 20.08
C VAL A 183 -2.44 1.46 19.47
N GLY A 184 -3.24 0.90 18.57
CA GLY A 184 -2.94 -0.35 17.88
C GLY A 184 -1.64 -0.30 17.07
N ALA A 185 -1.28 0.86 16.51
CA ALA A 185 -0.05 1.06 15.74
C ALA A 185 1.24 0.95 16.60
N LEU A 186 1.15 1.04 17.91
CA LEU A 186 2.30 0.85 18.82
C LEU A 186 2.71 -0.63 18.92
N VAL A 187 1.76 -1.56 18.78
CA VAL A 187 2.02 -3.00 18.98
C VAL A 187 3.10 -3.54 18.03
N PRO A 188 3.02 -3.34 16.70
CA PRO A 188 4.03 -3.81 15.76
C PRO A 188 5.41 -3.17 16.01
N VAL A 189 5.45 -1.90 16.45
CA VAL A 189 6.72 -1.21 16.78
C VAL A 189 7.38 -1.86 17.99
N VAL A 190 6.63 -2.22 19.02
CA VAL A 190 7.14 -2.91 20.21
C VAL A 190 7.71 -4.27 19.81
N ILE A 191 6.99 -5.05 18.99
CA ILE A 191 7.48 -6.35 18.48
C ILE A 191 8.79 -6.16 17.70
N GLY A 192 8.85 -5.18 16.79
CA GLY A 192 10.04 -4.86 16.03
C GLY A 192 11.20 -4.44 16.91
N ALA A 193 10.97 -3.59 17.93
CA ALA A 193 11.99 -3.15 18.88
C ALA A 193 12.53 -4.32 19.72
N VAL A 194 11.67 -5.19 20.21
CA VAL A 194 12.09 -6.40 20.93
C VAL A 194 12.88 -7.35 20.02
N ALA A 195 12.44 -7.53 18.79
CA ALA A 195 13.11 -8.36 17.82
C ALA A 195 14.52 -7.86 17.46
N LEU A 196 14.76 -6.54 17.43
CA LEU A 196 16.05 -5.95 17.14
C LEU A 196 16.97 -5.84 18.37
N ARG A 197 16.46 -6.10 19.60
CA ARG A 197 17.32 -6.17 20.79
C ARG A 197 18.25 -7.38 20.70
N ARG A 198 19.58 -7.14 20.83
CA ARG A 198 20.61 -8.19 20.84
C ARG A 198 21.52 -8.07 22.07
N PRO A 199 21.78 -9.17 22.78
CA PRO A 199 22.82 -9.20 23.79
C PRO A 199 24.19 -8.94 23.14
N GLY A 200 24.98 -8.01 23.66
CA GLY A 200 26.35 -7.75 23.19
C GLY A 200 26.55 -6.58 22.21
N ARG A 201 25.50 -5.82 21.89
CA ARG A 201 25.56 -4.65 20.98
C ARG A 201 26.56 -3.55 21.40
N GLN A 202 26.93 -3.49 22.69
CA GLN A 202 27.83 -2.46 23.22
C GLN A 202 29.31 -2.67 22.88
N ARG A 203 29.75 -3.90 22.57
CA ARG A 203 31.17 -4.20 22.34
C ARG A 203 31.72 -3.76 20.97
N LEU A 204 30.87 -3.43 20.02
CA LEU A 204 31.26 -3.10 18.64
C LEU A 204 31.40 -1.61 18.34
N ARG A 205 31.39 -0.76 19.37
CA ARG A 205 31.34 0.72 19.21
C ARG A 205 32.63 1.35 18.67
N GLY A 206 33.77 0.64 18.73
CA GLY A 206 35.06 1.19 18.32
C GLY A 206 35.39 1.09 16.82
N ASP A 207 34.88 0.05 16.11
CA ASP A 207 35.26 -0.21 14.71
C ASP A 207 34.25 0.37 13.69
N THR A 208 33.12 0.87 14.18
CA THR A 208 32.00 1.33 13.35
C THR A 208 32.20 2.72 12.74
N ALA A 209 33.04 3.56 13.31
CA ALA A 209 33.21 4.95 12.85
C ALA A 209 33.77 5.06 11.41
N ARG A 210 34.78 4.23 11.06
CA ARG A 210 35.38 4.22 9.71
C ARG A 210 34.49 3.55 8.66
N ARG A 211 33.59 2.64 9.06
CA ARG A 211 32.64 1.98 8.14
C ARG A 211 31.39 2.81 7.86
N SER A 212 31.02 3.75 8.77
CA SER A 212 29.84 4.59 8.58
C SER A 212 29.98 5.61 7.43
N GLU A 213 31.19 6.01 7.06
CA GLU A 213 31.42 6.93 5.94
C GLU A 213 30.95 6.35 4.57
N ARG A 214 30.99 5.02 4.40
CA ARG A 214 30.48 4.36 3.18
C ARG A 214 28.95 4.39 3.08
N TRP A 215 28.24 4.46 4.20
CA TRP A 215 26.79 4.32 4.29
C TRP A 215 26.12 5.58 4.85
N ALA A 216 26.70 6.78 4.58
CA ALA A 216 26.24 8.04 5.13
C ALA A 216 24.69 8.19 5.10
N GLU A 217 24.11 8.67 6.21
CA GLU A 217 22.65 8.80 6.41
C GLU A 217 21.93 9.56 5.27
N GLY A 218 22.56 10.58 4.69
CA GLY A 218 22.03 11.31 3.52
C GLY A 218 21.76 10.41 2.31
N GLY A 219 22.51 9.31 2.17
CA GLY A 219 22.25 8.29 1.14
C GLY A 219 20.98 7.48 1.39
N VAL A 220 20.61 7.19 2.66
CA VAL A 220 19.37 6.45 2.98
C VAL A 220 18.15 7.27 2.61
N LEU A 221 18.04 8.51 3.05
CA LEU A 221 16.88 9.37 2.78
C LEU A 221 16.69 9.66 1.30
N ARG A 222 17.80 9.92 0.57
CA ARG A 222 17.74 10.12 -0.88
C ARG A 222 17.25 8.87 -1.61
N GLU A 223 17.70 7.70 -1.17
CA GLU A 223 17.29 6.41 -1.73
C GLU A 223 15.84 6.11 -1.42
N VAL A 224 15.37 6.35 -0.17
CA VAL A 224 13.97 6.25 0.21
C VAL A 224 13.12 7.15 -0.68
N GLY A 225 13.49 8.42 -0.85
CA GLY A 225 12.76 9.36 -1.72
C GLY A 225 12.71 8.88 -3.17
N HIS A 226 13.83 8.39 -3.71
CA HIS A 226 13.87 7.90 -5.09
C HIS A 226 13.04 6.62 -5.31
N ASN A 227 13.08 5.69 -4.36
CA ASN A 227 12.35 4.43 -4.46
C ASN A 227 10.86 4.56 -4.13
N SER A 228 10.50 5.56 -3.31
CA SER A 228 9.14 5.74 -2.83
C SER A 228 8.25 6.53 -3.77
N HIS A 229 8.80 7.35 -4.69
CA HIS A 229 7.96 8.28 -5.46
C HIS A 229 6.96 7.56 -6.39
N ALA A 230 7.32 6.41 -6.96
CA ALA A 230 6.42 5.62 -7.79
C ALA A 230 5.30 4.96 -6.97
N LEU A 231 5.66 4.44 -5.79
CA LEU A 231 4.69 3.90 -4.85
C LEU A 231 3.79 5.02 -4.30
N LEU A 232 4.37 6.19 -4.00
CA LEU A 232 3.60 7.36 -3.56
C LEU A 232 2.56 7.77 -4.61
N ALA A 233 2.95 7.85 -5.88
CA ALA A 233 2.02 8.17 -6.97
C ALA A 233 0.85 7.19 -7.01
N PHE A 234 1.11 5.88 -6.91
CA PHE A 234 0.08 4.86 -6.94
C PHE A 234 -0.81 4.88 -5.68
N PHE A 235 -0.21 4.97 -4.47
CA PHE A 235 -0.99 5.03 -3.24
C PHE A 235 -1.79 6.34 -3.12
N ALA A 236 -1.24 7.45 -3.61
CA ALA A 236 -1.99 8.70 -3.72
C ALA A 236 -3.17 8.55 -4.67
N LEU A 237 -2.95 8.02 -5.89
CA LEU A 237 -4.02 7.82 -6.87
C LEU A 237 -5.13 6.89 -6.34
N SER A 238 -4.76 5.79 -5.67
CA SER A 238 -5.73 4.80 -5.15
C SER A 238 -6.43 5.21 -3.84
N ASN A 239 -6.12 6.38 -3.28
CA ASN A 239 -6.76 6.87 -2.05
C ASN A 239 -7.15 8.35 -2.11
N VAL A 240 -6.75 9.11 -3.14
CA VAL A 240 -7.13 10.51 -3.28
C VAL A 240 -8.63 10.65 -3.52
N ASP A 241 -9.24 9.68 -4.15
CA ASP A 241 -10.66 9.64 -4.48
C ASP A 241 -11.55 9.73 -3.22
N VAL A 242 -11.26 8.95 -2.18
CA VAL A 242 -12.02 9.02 -0.92
C VAL A 242 -11.77 10.32 -0.16
N VAL A 243 -10.55 10.85 -0.24
CA VAL A 243 -10.19 12.14 0.40
C VAL A 243 -10.92 13.29 -0.29
N THR A 244 -10.89 13.32 -1.62
CA THR A 244 -11.53 14.38 -2.40
C THR A 244 -13.05 14.26 -2.40
N ALA A 245 -13.62 13.06 -2.39
CA ALA A 245 -15.05 12.85 -2.18
C ALA A 245 -15.53 13.50 -0.87
N ARG A 246 -14.76 13.39 0.22
CA ARG A 246 -15.09 14.04 1.49
C ARG A 246 -14.99 15.57 1.44
N ILE A 247 -14.18 16.12 0.54
CA ILE A 247 -14.05 17.58 0.34
C ILE A 247 -15.21 18.13 -0.51
N THR A 248 -15.70 17.36 -1.48
CA THR A 248 -16.61 17.86 -2.54
C THR A 248 -18.07 17.48 -2.35
N LEU A 249 -18.32 16.30 -1.82
CA LEU A 249 -19.66 15.79 -1.58
C LEU A 249 -20.14 16.15 -0.17
N ASP A 250 -21.44 16.17 0.05
CA ASP A 250 -21.97 16.23 1.41
C ASP A 250 -21.55 14.99 2.22
N GLU A 251 -21.67 15.09 3.54
CA GLU A 251 -21.16 14.06 4.45
C GLU A 251 -21.78 12.67 4.22
N HIS A 252 -23.06 12.63 3.91
CA HIS A 252 -23.79 11.39 3.65
C HIS A 252 -23.33 10.75 2.33
N GLN A 253 -23.27 11.53 1.25
CA GLN A 253 -22.81 11.04 -0.06
C GLN A 253 -21.33 10.64 -0.05
N ALA A 254 -20.49 11.42 0.62
CA ALA A 254 -19.08 11.04 0.82
C ALA A 254 -18.96 9.70 1.56
N GLY A 255 -19.81 9.46 2.54
CA GLY A 255 -19.90 8.20 3.27
C GLY A 255 -20.40 7.05 2.41
N LEU A 256 -21.41 7.27 1.58
CA LEU A 256 -21.88 6.27 0.62
C LEU A 256 -20.77 5.89 -0.38
N TYR A 257 -20.06 6.88 -0.92
CA TYR A 257 -18.90 6.66 -1.80
C TYR A 257 -17.83 5.83 -1.08
N ALA A 258 -17.48 6.21 0.14
CA ALA A 258 -16.51 5.47 0.96
C ALA A 258 -16.96 4.02 1.23
N GLY A 259 -18.27 3.81 1.45
CA GLY A 259 -18.86 2.49 1.57
C GLY A 259 -18.69 1.65 0.30
N GLY A 260 -18.97 2.21 -0.86
CA GLY A 260 -18.74 1.54 -2.16
C GLY A 260 -17.29 1.16 -2.37
N LEU A 261 -16.33 1.99 -1.93
CA LEU A 261 -14.90 1.69 -1.99
C LEU A 261 -14.48 0.48 -1.14
N ILE A 262 -15.29 0.03 -0.18
CA ILE A 262 -15.05 -1.23 0.53
C ILE A 262 -14.97 -2.38 -0.47
N LEU A 263 -15.90 -2.45 -1.44
CA LEU A 263 -15.86 -3.47 -2.49
C LEU A 263 -14.69 -3.25 -3.45
N ALA A 264 -14.45 -2.02 -3.90
CA ALA A 264 -13.32 -1.71 -4.77
C ALA A 264 -11.99 -2.16 -4.14
N LYS A 265 -11.78 -1.89 -2.86
CA LYS A 265 -10.56 -2.28 -2.13
C LYS A 265 -10.50 -3.79 -1.85
N ALA A 266 -11.64 -4.49 -1.72
CA ALA A 266 -11.66 -5.95 -1.63
C ALA A 266 -11.06 -6.60 -2.88
N VAL A 267 -11.41 -6.08 -4.05
CA VAL A 267 -10.85 -6.57 -5.33
C VAL A 267 -9.35 -6.31 -5.43
N LEU A 268 -8.85 -5.21 -4.85
CA LEU A 268 -7.42 -4.90 -4.80
C LEU A 268 -6.55 -5.92 -4.05
N PHE A 269 -7.13 -6.79 -3.22
CA PHE A 269 -6.38 -7.88 -2.59
C PHE A 269 -6.07 -9.03 -3.56
N LEU A 270 -6.84 -9.18 -4.65
CA LEU A 270 -6.62 -10.25 -5.63
C LEU A 270 -5.22 -10.21 -6.26
N PRO A 271 -4.71 -9.05 -6.73
CA PRO A 271 -3.36 -8.97 -7.29
C PRO A 271 -2.26 -9.31 -6.30
N GLN A 272 -2.44 -9.10 -5.00
CA GLN A 272 -1.41 -9.41 -4.01
C GLN A 272 -1.07 -10.90 -4.00
N PHE A 273 -2.06 -11.77 -4.10
CA PHE A 273 -1.84 -13.22 -4.23
C PHE A 273 -1.21 -13.57 -5.57
N ILE A 274 -1.65 -12.91 -6.66
CA ILE A 274 -1.12 -13.11 -8.01
C ILE A 274 0.34 -12.69 -8.10
N VAL A 275 0.67 -11.52 -7.55
CA VAL A 275 2.05 -11.00 -7.53
C VAL A 275 2.97 -11.93 -6.76
N VAL A 276 2.55 -12.44 -5.59
CA VAL A 276 3.36 -13.40 -4.82
C VAL A 276 3.65 -14.67 -5.63
N LEU A 277 2.68 -15.17 -6.40
CA LEU A 277 2.83 -16.37 -7.24
C LEU A 277 3.60 -16.10 -8.54
N ALA A 278 3.39 -14.93 -9.16
CA ALA A 278 3.96 -14.57 -10.46
C ALA A 278 5.29 -13.82 -10.37
N PHE A 279 5.63 -13.23 -9.22
CA PHE A 279 6.83 -12.42 -9.05
C PHE A 279 8.14 -13.14 -9.42
N PRO A 280 8.36 -14.44 -9.10
CA PRO A 280 9.56 -15.15 -9.53
C PRO A 280 9.69 -15.25 -11.06
N SER A 281 8.57 -15.42 -11.77
CA SER A 281 8.55 -15.52 -13.24
C SER A 281 8.62 -14.14 -13.91
N MET A 282 8.15 -13.08 -13.26
CA MET A 282 8.32 -11.70 -13.72
C MET A 282 9.78 -11.22 -13.61
N ALA A 283 10.54 -11.73 -12.65
CA ALA A 283 11.94 -11.40 -12.44
C ALA A 283 12.87 -12.09 -13.45
N SER A 284 12.48 -13.23 -14.04
CA SER A 284 13.25 -13.94 -15.08
C SER A 284 12.95 -13.36 -16.46
N GLY A 285 13.95 -12.70 -17.08
CA GLY A 285 13.82 -11.83 -18.26
C GLY A 285 13.18 -12.42 -19.54
N THR A 286 13.06 -13.74 -19.69
CA THR A 286 12.56 -14.41 -20.90
C THR A 286 11.03 -14.59 -20.96
N SER A 287 10.32 -14.41 -19.85
CA SER A 287 8.86 -14.63 -19.76
C SER A 287 8.07 -13.42 -19.21
N ARG A 288 8.72 -12.25 -19.06
CA ARG A 288 8.14 -11.08 -18.37
C ARG A 288 6.85 -10.58 -19.01
N ASP A 289 6.80 -10.45 -20.33
CA ASP A 289 5.60 -9.95 -21.02
C ASP A 289 4.45 -10.97 -20.96
N ALA A 290 4.76 -12.27 -21.01
CA ALA A 290 3.79 -13.32 -20.80
C ALA A 290 3.26 -13.31 -19.35
N ALA A 291 4.13 -13.17 -18.37
CA ALA A 291 3.75 -13.08 -16.95
C ALA A 291 2.84 -11.88 -16.70
N ARG A 292 3.17 -10.68 -17.22
CA ARG A 292 2.33 -9.49 -17.16
C ARG A 292 0.96 -9.74 -17.78
N ARG A 293 0.91 -10.24 -19.01
CA ARG A 293 -0.35 -10.53 -19.71
C ARG A 293 -1.21 -11.52 -18.93
N ASN A 294 -0.62 -12.61 -18.44
CA ASN A 294 -1.33 -13.63 -17.68
C ASN A 294 -1.86 -13.06 -16.35
N SER A 295 -1.08 -12.21 -15.65
CA SER A 295 -1.53 -11.52 -14.44
C SER A 295 -2.70 -10.59 -14.72
N LEU A 296 -2.65 -9.80 -15.81
CA LEU A 296 -3.75 -8.91 -16.20
C LEU A 296 -5.01 -9.70 -16.58
N LEU A 297 -4.88 -10.79 -17.33
CA LEU A 297 -6.01 -11.64 -17.70
C LEU A 297 -6.64 -12.31 -16.47
N LEU A 298 -5.84 -12.76 -15.52
CA LEU A 298 -6.32 -13.35 -14.28
C LEU A 298 -7.05 -12.31 -13.40
N VAL A 299 -6.48 -11.11 -13.25
CA VAL A 299 -7.14 -10.01 -12.53
C VAL A 299 -8.45 -9.62 -13.21
N LEU A 300 -8.45 -9.50 -14.53
CA LEU A 300 -9.66 -9.17 -15.30
C LEU A 300 -10.73 -10.27 -15.14
N GLY A 301 -10.36 -11.54 -15.23
CA GLY A 301 -11.30 -12.68 -15.10
C GLY A 301 -11.91 -12.74 -13.69
N LEU A 302 -11.08 -12.65 -12.63
CA LEU A 302 -11.56 -12.61 -11.24
C LEU A 302 -12.38 -11.35 -10.96
N GLY A 303 -11.94 -10.20 -11.49
CA GLY A 303 -12.67 -8.94 -11.38
C GLY A 303 -14.03 -9.02 -12.06
N ALA A 304 -14.11 -9.53 -13.29
CA ALA A 304 -15.38 -9.72 -14.00
C ALA A 304 -16.34 -10.66 -13.24
N MET A 305 -15.80 -11.76 -12.66
CA MET A 305 -16.57 -12.63 -11.79
C MET A 305 -17.10 -11.90 -10.56
N THR A 306 -16.27 -11.07 -9.92
CA THR A 306 -16.69 -10.26 -8.76
C THR A 306 -17.74 -9.23 -9.14
N VAL A 307 -17.57 -8.51 -10.25
CA VAL A 307 -18.54 -7.53 -10.77
C VAL A 307 -19.89 -8.20 -11.04
N THR A 308 -19.89 -9.35 -11.74
CA THR A 308 -21.10 -10.11 -12.01
C THR A 308 -21.74 -10.61 -10.72
N GLY A 309 -20.94 -11.16 -9.79
CA GLY A 309 -21.42 -11.61 -8.49
C GLY A 309 -22.09 -10.48 -7.69
N VAL A 310 -21.48 -9.31 -7.64
CA VAL A 310 -22.03 -8.13 -6.95
C VAL A 310 -23.31 -7.64 -7.65
N ALA A 311 -23.37 -7.63 -8.99
CA ALA A 311 -24.54 -7.21 -9.73
C ALA A 311 -25.74 -8.14 -9.48
N VAL A 312 -25.51 -9.46 -9.44
CA VAL A 312 -26.56 -10.46 -9.20
C VAL A 312 -26.94 -10.53 -7.71
N LEU A 313 -25.98 -10.43 -6.83
CA LEU A 313 -26.14 -10.57 -5.37
C LEU A 313 -26.10 -9.20 -4.66
N HIS A 314 -26.66 -8.16 -5.27
CA HIS A 314 -26.56 -6.79 -4.77
C HIS A 314 -27.04 -6.63 -3.31
N THR A 315 -28.08 -7.36 -2.90
CA THR A 315 -28.57 -7.34 -1.50
C THR A 315 -27.51 -7.84 -0.52
N ILE A 316 -26.81 -8.94 -0.87
CA ILE A 316 -25.72 -9.47 -0.05
C ILE A 316 -24.53 -8.51 -0.07
N ALA A 317 -24.27 -7.85 -1.20
CA ALA A 317 -23.22 -6.85 -1.31
C ALA A 317 -23.48 -5.62 -0.41
N VAL A 318 -24.73 -5.15 -0.32
CA VAL A 318 -25.13 -4.09 0.62
C VAL A 318 -24.88 -4.52 2.07
N GLU A 319 -25.30 -5.73 2.45
CA GLU A 319 -25.03 -6.27 3.78
C GLU A 319 -23.53 -6.38 4.08
N PHE A 320 -22.74 -6.75 3.07
CA PHE A 320 -21.28 -6.85 3.20
C PHE A 320 -20.61 -5.48 3.43
N VAL A 321 -21.07 -4.42 2.75
CA VAL A 321 -20.52 -3.06 2.87
C VAL A 321 -20.79 -2.45 4.25
N GLY A 322 -22.02 -2.54 4.73
CA GLY A 322 -22.40 -1.91 6.00
C GLY A 322 -23.90 -2.01 6.33
N GLY A 323 -24.65 -2.79 5.56
CA GLY A 323 -26.08 -3.03 5.75
C GLY A 323 -26.97 -1.95 5.18
N GLN A 324 -28.19 -1.84 5.70
CA GLN A 324 -29.26 -0.98 5.15
C GLN A 324 -28.92 0.51 5.05
N ALA A 325 -28.00 1.00 5.87
CA ALA A 325 -27.52 2.38 5.80
C ALA A 325 -26.84 2.73 4.46
N TYR A 326 -26.44 1.73 3.69
CA TYR A 326 -25.79 1.85 2.37
C TYR A 326 -26.69 1.38 1.22
N ALA A 327 -27.98 1.14 1.46
CA ALA A 327 -28.91 0.64 0.45
C ALA A 327 -29.04 1.56 -0.79
N GLU A 328 -28.89 2.86 -0.61
CA GLU A 328 -28.95 3.86 -1.69
C GLU A 328 -27.96 3.58 -2.83
N ILE A 329 -26.75 3.06 -2.50
CA ILE A 329 -25.75 2.70 -3.52
C ILE A 329 -25.83 1.23 -3.95
N GLY A 330 -26.79 0.47 -3.45
CA GLY A 330 -26.91 -0.96 -3.73
C GLY A 330 -26.91 -1.31 -5.22
N SER A 331 -27.65 -0.56 -6.03
CA SER A 331 -27.70 -0.72 -7.49
C SER A 331 -26.41 -0.34 -8.22
N MET A 332 -25.49 0.37 -7.57
CA MET A 332 -24.22 0.85 -8.14
C MET A 332 -22.99 0.10 -7.63
N LEU A 333 -23.14 -0.80 -6.67
CA LEU A 333 -22.02 -1.52 -6.06
C LEU A 333 -21.18 -2.32 -7.08
N TRP A 334 -21.79 -2.80 -8.16
CA TRP A 334 -21.08 -3.44 -9.27
C TRP A 334 -20.06 -2.49 -9.94
N ALA A 335 -20.37 -1.19 -10.02
CA ALA A 335 -19.46 -0.20 -10.61
C ALA A 335 -18.26 0.08 -9.70
N PHE A 336 -18.43 0.04 -8.38
CA PHE A 336 -17.31 0.06 -7.43
C PHE A 336 -16.42 -1.20 -7.53
N ALA A 337 -17.02 -2.38 -7.74
CA ALA A 337 -16.26 -3.60 -8.01
C ALA A 337 -15.47 -3.50 -9.34
N ALA A 338 -16.05 -2.87 -10.37
CA ALA A 338 -15.38 -2.59 -11.62
C ALA A 338 -14.21 -1.59 -11.44
N LEU A 339 -14.41 -0.51 -10.67
CA LEU A 339 -13.34 0.42 -10.29
C LEU A 339 -12.21 -0.31 -9.55
N GLY A 340 -12.54 -1.20 -8.60
CA GLY A 340 -11.55 -2.03 -7.91
C GLY A 340 -10.76 -2.92 -8.85
N THR A 341 -11.41 -3.46 -9.89
CA THR A 341 -10.75 -4.27 -10.94
C THR A 341 -9.77 -3.41 -11.75
N LEU A 342 -10.16 -2.19 -12.13
CA LEU A 342 -9.30 -1.23 -12.82
C LEU A 342 -8.08 -0.88 -11.97
N LEU A 343 -8.28 -0.53 -10.70
CA LEU A 343 -7.19 -0.24 -9.76
C LEU A 343 -6.25 -1.45 -9.56
N ALA A 344 -6.79 -2.66 -9.53
CA ALA A 344 -6.01 -3.89 -9.45
C ALA A 344 -5.15 -4.10 -10.71
N MET A 345 -5.69 -3.83 -11.90
CA MET A 345 -4.92 -3.87 -13.15
C MET A 345 -3.87 -2.77 -13.20
N LEU A 346 -4.19 -1.55 -12.75
CA LEU A 346 -3.24 -0.46 -12.61
C LEU A 346 -2.09 -0.83 -11.66
N GLN A 347 -2.40 -1.47 -10.53
CA GLN A 347 -1.38 -1.93 -9.59
C GLN A 347 -0.37 -2.88 -10.24
N VAL A 348 -0.84 -3.85 -11.02
CA VAL A 348 0.03 -4.77 -11.78
C VAL A 348 0.92 -4.00 -12.75
N MET A 349 0.37 -3.00 -13.47
CA MET A 349 1.11 -2.19 -14.42
C MET A 349 2.14 -1.28 -13.74
N VAL A 350 1.81 -0.69 -12.60
CA VAL A 350 2.74 0.12 -11.81
C VAL A 350 3.90 -0.73 -11.29
N TYR A 351 3.65 -1.94 -10.79
CA TYR A 351 4.72 -2.85 -10.38
C TYR A 351 5.63 -3.27 -11.54
N ASP A 352 5.06 -3.53 -12.74
CA ASP A 352 5.87 -3.78 -13.95
C ASP A 352 6.70 -2.56 -14.34
N ALA A 353 6.14 -1.34 -14.26
CA ALA A 353 6.84 -0.09 -14.53
C ALA A 353 8.00 0.16 -13.55
N VAL A 354 7.78 -0.10 -12.26
CA VAL A 354 8.82 0.00 -11.22
C VAL A 354 9.92 -1.03 -11.46
N ALA A 355 9.56 -2.27 -11.79
CA ALA A 355 10.52 -3.32 -12.12
C ALA A 355 11.36 -3.01 -13.37
N ARG A 356 10.81 -2.25 -14.32
CA ARG A 356 11.50 -1.76 -15.53
C ARG A 356 12.25 -0.45 -15.30
N GLN A 357 12.13 0.18 -14.14
CA GLN A 357 12.64 1.53 -13.86
C GLN A 357 12.19 2.57 -14.89
N ASN A 358 10.96 2.43 -15.39
CA ASN A 358 10.40 3.30 -16.42
C ASN A 358 9.84 4.59 -15.81
N ARG A 359 10.59 5.69 -15.94
CA ARG A 359 10.22 7.00 -15.39
C ARG A 359 8.95 7.57 -16.05
N SER A 360 8.77 7.35 -17.36
CA SER A 360 7.59 7.86 -18.08
C SER A 360 6.29 7.27 -17.55
N ALA A 361 6.29 5.98 -17.20
CA ALA A 361 5.13 5.34 -16.59
C ALA A 361 4.78 5.94 -15.23
N VAL A 362 5.77 6.31 -14.40
CA VAL A 362 5.54 6.94 -13.10
C VAL A 362 4.96 8.36 -13.28
N TYR A 363 5.49 9.15 -14.22
CA TYR A 363 4.94 10.47 -14.53
C TYR A 363 3.49 10.40 -15.04
N LEU A 364 3.13 9.34 -15.73
CA LEU A 364 1.76 9.11 -16.18
C LEU A 364 0.81 8.89 -15.00
N VAL A 365 1.22 8.13 -13.97
CA VAL A 365 0.42 7.96 -12.75
C VAL A 365 0.24 9.31 -12.03
N TRP A 366 1.28 10.14 -11.96
CA TRP A 366 1.18 11.50 -11.41
C TRP A 366 0.23 12.38 -12.23
N ALA A 367 0.30 12.30 -13.56
CA ALA A 367 -0.61 13.05 -14.44
C ALA A 367 -2.06 12.64 -14.24
N THR A 368 -2.32 11.34 -14.04
CA THR A 368 -3.67 10.83 -13.71
C THR A 368 -4.14 11.37 -12.36
N LEU A 369 -3.29 11.38 -11.34
CA LEU A 369 -3.62 11.98 -10.05
C LEU A 369 -4.02 13.45 -10.20
N VAL A 370 -3.24 14.23 -10.97
CA VAL A 370 -3.57 15.64 -11.26
C VAL A 370 -4.89 15.74 -12.00
N ALA A 371 -5.17 14.88 -12.98
CA ALA A 371 -6.43 14.86 -13.71
C ALA A 371 -7.64 14.59 -12.79
N VAL A 372 -7.52 13.64 -11.83
CA VAL A 372 -8.55 13.39 -10.80
C VAL A 372 -8.76 14.63 -9.93
N LEU A 373 -7.69 15.30 -9.50
CA LEU A 373 -7.80 16.54 -8.71
C LEU A 373 -8.44 17.69 -9.51
N CYS A 374 -8.17 17.78 -10.82
CA CYS A 374 -8.79 18.78 -11.70
C CYS A 374 -10.29 18.51 -11.96
N ALA A 375 -10.78 17.29 -11.72
CA ALA A 375 -12.19 16.98 -11.84
C ALA A 375 -13.03 17.50 -10.66
N ILE A 376 -12.42 17.84 -9.52
CA ILE A 376 -13.08 18.30 -8.30
C ILE A 376 -14.17 19.37 -8.55
N PRO A 377 -13.92 20.46 -9.31
CA PRO A 377 -14.92 21.52 -9.48
C PRO A 377 -16.15 21.13 -10.33
N PHE A 378 -16.10 19.98 -10.99
CA PHE A 378 -17.11 19.55 -11.97
C PHE A 378 -17.99 18.40 -11.46
N VAL A 379 -17.84 18.01 -10.18
CA VAL A 379 -18.46 16.81 -9.63
C VAL A 379 -19.18 17.17 -8.32
N SER A 380 -20.44 16.76 -8.23
CA SER A 380 -21.32 17.05 -7.10
C SER A 380 -22.09 15.83 -6.57
N THR A 381 -22.00 14.68 -7.25
CA THR A 381 -22.71 13.45 -6.89
C THR A 381 -21.77 12.24 -6.85
N VAL A 382 -22.18 11.20 -6.11
CA VAL A 382 -21.46 9.91 -6.06
C VAL A 382 -21.23 9.32 -7.45
N VAL A 383 -22.26 9.40 -8.32
CA VAL A 383 -22.22 8.87 -9.70
C VAL A 383 -21.19 9.60 -10.55
N GLU A 384 -21.23 10.93 -10.51
CA GLU A 384 -20.27 11.76 -11.25
C GLU A 384 -18.85 11.51 -10.78
N TRP A 385 -18.63 11.41 -9.45
CA TRP A 385 -17.32 11.16 -8.88
C TRP A 385 -16.78 9.78 -9.27
N LEU A 386 -17.60 8.73 -9.12
CA LEU A 386 -17.25 7.37 -9.53
C LEU A 386 -16.92 7.30 -11.03
N THR A 387 -17.69 8.02 -11.87
CA THR A 387 -17.48 8.09 -13.32
C THR A 387 -16.16 8.79 -13.66
N ALA A 388 -15.90 9.95 -13.04
CA ALA A 388 -14.67 10.72 -13.27
C ALA A 388 -13.42 9.92 -12.91
N VAL A 389 -13.40 9.28 -11.74
CA VAL A 389 -12.30 8.43 -11.29
C VAL A 389 -12.14 7.21 -12.22
N SER A 390 -13.24 6.56 -12.62
CA SER A 390 -13.20 5.42 -13.54
C SER A 390 -12.65 5.79 -14.92
N ILE A 391 -13.00 6.97 -15.45
CA ILE A 391 -12.45 7.47 -16.72
C ILE A 391 -10.94 7.76 -16.58
N ALA A 392 -10.52 8.41 -15.49
CA ALA A 392 -9.12 8.72 -15.23
C ALA A 392 -8.27 7.44 -15.13
N ASP A 393 -8.73 6.47 -14.34
CA ASP A 393 -8.03 5.19 -14.14
C ASP A 393 -8.00 4.33 -15.41
N THR A 394 -9.10 4.31 -16.19
CA THR A 394 -9.13 3.63 -17.49
C THR A 394 -8.15 4.25 -18.47
N SER A 395 -8.11 5.59 -18.53
CA SER A 395 -7.18 6.33 -19.37
C SER A 395 -5.73 6.04 -18.97
N ALA A 396 -5.43 6.03 -17.68
CA ALA A 396 -4.13 5.67 -17.14
C ALA A 396 -3.73 4.24 -17.53
N LEU A 397 -4.64 3.28 -17.36
CA LEU A 397 -4.40 1.89 -17.71
C LEU A 397 -4.08 1.74 -19.21
N LEU A 398 -4.87 2.36 -20.08
CA LEU A 398 -4.66 2.32 -21.53
C LEU A 398 -3.31 2.94 -21.91
N LEU A 399 -2.97 4.11 -21.35
CA LEU A 399 -1.71 4.78 -21.62
C LEU A 399 -0.51 3.97 -21.10
N LEU A 400 -0.62 3.33 -19.92
CA LEU A 400 0.43 2.44 -19.41
C LEU A 400 0.59 1.20 -20.29
N LEU A 401 -0.49 0.62 -20.78
CA LEU A 401 -0.44 -0.50 -21.71
C LEU A 401 0.25 -0.12 -23.03
N LEU A 402 0.06 1.11 -23.49
CA LEU A 402 0.72 1.63 -24.69
C LEU A 402 2.22 1.90 -24.47
N THR A 403 2.57 2.54 -23.35
CA THR A 403 3.97 2.92 -23.04
C THR A 403 4.86 1.72 -22.69
N LEU A 404 4.28 0.67 -22.11
CA LEU A 404 5.00 -0.54 -21.72
C LEU A 404 4.88 -1.67 -22.75
N ARG A 405 4.53 -1.36 -24.01
CA ARG A 405 4.51 -2.35 -25.10
C ARG A 405 5.88 -3.01 -25.25
N PRO A 406 5.95 -4.32 -25.53
CA PRO A 406 7.20 -4.98 -25.84
C PRO A 406 7.82 -4.32 -27.09
N SER A 407 9.03 -3.80 -26.96
CA SER A 407 9.79 -3.40 -28.12
C SER A 407 9.97 -4.64 -29.02
N ARG A 408 9.46 -4.61 -30.25
CA ARG A 408 9.82 -5.61 -31.25
C ARG A 408 11.34 -5.45 -31.48
N ARG A 409 12.15 -6.21 -30.74
CA ARG A 409 13.54 -6.39 -31.12
C ARG A 409 13.52 -6.96 -32.53
N SER A 410 14.00 -6.20 -33.48
CA SER A 410 14.44 -6.71 -34.76
C SER A 410 15.35 -7.90 -34.45
N VAL A 411 14.94 -9.07 -34.90
CA VAL A 411 15.79 -10.26 -34.92
C VAL A 411 17.08 -9.80 -35.60
N PRO A 412 18.26 -9.96 -34.98
CA PRO A 412 19.50 -9.69 -35.70
C PRO A 412 19.49 -10.58 -36.97
N SER A 413 19.58 -9.95 -38.14
CA SER A 413 19.77 -10.67 -39.40
C SER A 413 20.94 -11.61 -39.20
N GLU A 414 20.70 -12.88 -39.42
CA GLU A 414 21.69 -13.96 -39.49
C GLU A 414 22.92 -13.48 -40.25
N PRO A 415 24.15 -13.69 -39.76
CA PRO A 415 25.33 -13.30 -40.53
C PRO A 415 25.31 -14.08 -41.86
N GLN A 416 25.22 -13.35 -42.95
CA GLN A 416 25.36 -13.91 -44.27
C GLN A 416 26.71 -14.64 -44.35
N ASP A 417 26.65 -15.89 -44.81
CA ASP A 417 27.78 -16.76 -45.10
C ASP A 417 28.98 -16.03 -45.72
N VAL A 418 30.09 -16.13 -45.00
CA VAL A 418 31.40 -15.78 -45.61
C VAL A 418 31.74 -16.88 -46.60
N PRO A 419 31.91 -16.58 -47.90
CA PRO A 419 32.32 -17.59 -48.86
C PRO A 419 33.73 -18.08 -48.54
N SER A 420 33.86 -19.40 -48.39
CA SER A 420 35.15 -20.08 -48.27
C SER A 420 36.01 -19.82 -49.52
N VAL A 421 37.04 -19.02 -49.38
CA VAL A 421 38.10 -18.91 -50.37
C VAL A 421 39.01 -20.14 -50.23
N ARG A 422 39.16 -20.86 -51.36
CA ARG A 422 40.09 -21.97 -51.55
C ARG A 422 41.56 -21.52 -51.47
#